data_95d134c62a2930de6a4e03beb60dd839
#
_entry.id   95d134c62a2930de6a4e03beb60dd839
#
_cell.length_a   1.000
_cell.length_b   1.000
_cell.length_c   1.000
_cell.angle_alpha   90.00
_cell.angle_beta   90.00
_cell.angle_gamma   90.00
#
_symmetry.space_group_name_H-M   'P 1'
#
loop_
_entity.id
_entity.type
_entity.pdbx_description
1 polymer ?
#
loop_
_entity_poly.entity_id
_entity_poly.type
_entity_poly.pdbx_seq_one_letter_code
_entity_poly.pdbx_strand_id
1 'polypeptide(L)'
;MRSFADLVGYFEAGCKPKERWRIGAEHEKFAFHLNGLRRPAYAGPDGIEAMLKGMMRFGWQGYYEGENLIALTRNGASVTLEPGGQFELSGAPLETVHDICEETGQHLEEVKTVASELGLGFIGLGFSPLWTRAETPVMPKGRYDIMRSYMPKKGNLGLDMMLRTCTVQANLDYESEADMVLKFRVSLALQPIATALFANSPFTEGKPNGFLSARANVWTDTDPDRTGMLDFVFADGFGFEAYAKYALDVPMYFVHRDHYIDASGQDFKAYMKGQLPAYPGHYPSMDDWADHLTTLFPEVRLKKYLEMRGADAGPWSRLCALPALWAGLLYDQASLEAAWDLVKGWTSADHNALRGMAARTGLKGGIAGRPVKDWALDVVTIARDGLRRRNRLSGGMVDETGYLGELFDIAESGITPAERLLDLYNGKWQGDITRLYAEEAY
;
A
#
# COMPACT_ATOMS: atom_id res chain seq x y z
N MET A 1 22.91 11.61 -13.94
CA MET A 1 21.64 12.08 -14.53
C MET A 1 21.73 13.57 -14.75
N ARG A 2 21.43 14.08 -15.97
CA ARG A 2 21.63 15.50 -16.31
C ARG A 2 20.49 16.09 -17.14
N SER A 3 19.56 15.29 -17.63
CA SER A 3 18.50 15.75 -18.51
C SER A 3 17.12 15.27 -18.05
N PHE A 4 16.09 15.97 -18.50
CA PHE A 4 14.70 15.54 -18.30
C PHE A 4 14.42 14.20 -19.01
N ALA A 5 15.06 13.95 -20.15
CA ALA A 5 14.93 12.67 -20.87
C ALA A 5 15.44 11.48 -20.04
N ASP A 6 16.49 11.66 -19.20
CA ASP A 6 16.94 10.59 -18.30
C ASP A 6 15.85 10.18 -17.29
N LEU A 7 15.07 11.17 -16.80
CA LEU A 7 13.96 10.92 -15.85
C LEU A 7 12.81 10.15 -16.51
N VAL A 8 12.46 10.52 -17.75
CA VAL A 8 11.44 9.82 -18.56
C VAL A 8 11.92 8.40 -18.87
N GLY A 9 13.20 8.25 -19.27
CA GLY A 9 13.82 6.95 -19.56
C GLY A 9 13.78 5.96 -18.39
N TYR A 10 13.68 6.45 -17.15
CA TYR A 10 13.48 5.58 -15.99
C TYR A 10 12.17 4.80 -16.08
N PHE A 11 11.08 5.46 -16.50
CA PHE A 11 9.77 4.83 -16.66
C PHE A 11 9.72 3.95 -17.92
N GLU A 12 10.31 4.41 -19.03
CA GLU A 12 10.43 3.62 -20.26
C GLU A 12 11.16 2.30 -20.02
N ALA A 13 12.19 2.30 -19.18
CA ALA A 13 12.92 1.10 -18.78
C ALA A 13 12.06 0.11 -17.94
N GLY A 14 10.88 0.51 -17.51
CA GLY A 14 9.89 -0.36 -16.88
C GLY A 14 9.07 -1.19 -17.88
N CYS A 15 9.03 -0.80 -19.16
CA CYS A 15 8.29 -1.54 -20.18
C CYS A 15 8.84 -2.96 -20.36
N LYS A 16 7.96 -3.95 -20.28
CA LYS A 16 8.28 -5.37 -20.38
C LYS A 16 7.26 -6.10 -21.25
N PRO A 17 7.68 -7.06 -22.11
CA PRO A 17 6.73 -7.91 -22.82
C PRO A 17 5.92 -8.77 -21.83
N LYS A 18 4.70 -9.14 -22.20
CA LYS A 18 3.71 -9.82 -21.33
C LYS A 18 4.23 -11.08 -20.66
N GLU A 19 5.10 -11.83 -21.34
CA GLU A 19 5.71 -13.05 -20.82
C GLU A 19 6.63 -12.80 -19.62
N ARG A 20 7.10 -11.58 -19.48
CA ARG A 20 7.97 -11.12 -18.39
C ARG A 20 7.24 -10.35 -17.29
N TRP A 21 5.93 -10.18 -17.41
CA TRP A 21 5.15 -9.53 -16.37
C TRP A 21 5.15 -10.35 -15.08
N ARG A 22 5.24 -9.63 -13.98
CA ARG A 22 5.20 -10.19 -12.62
C ARG A 22 4.18 -9.43 -11.80
N ILE A 23 3.77 -10.05 -10.72
CA ILE A 23 2.91 -9.48 -9.69
C ILE A 23 3.77 -9.35 -8.44
N GLY A 24 3.80 -8.16 -7.82
CA GLY A 24 4.32 -7.96 -6.48
C GLY A 24 3.18 -7.69 -5.51
N ALA A 25 3.32 -8.13 -4.28
CA ALA A 25 2.41 -7.79 -3.20
C ALA A 25 3.20 -7.28 -2.00
N GLU A 26 2.68 -6.22 -1.37
CA GLU A 26 3.24 -5.69 -0.14
C GLU A 26 2.14 -5.73 0.94
N HIS A 27 2.48 -6.09 2.16
CA HIS A 27 1.52 -6.02 3.25
C HIS A 27 2.18 -5.73 4.59
N GLU A 28 1.53 -4.87 5.33
CA GLU A 28 1.94 -4.42 6.65
C GLU A 28 1.04 -5.03 7.74
N LYS A 29 1.57 -5.17 8.94
CA LYS A 29 0.85 -5.67 10.10
C LYS A 29 1.35 -5.03 11.39
N PHE A 30 0.44 -4.83 12.36
CA PHE A 30 0.77 -4.32 13.68
C PHE A 30 1.24 -5.45 14.59
N ALA A 31 2.43 -5.32 15.16
CA ALA A 31 2.90 -6.16 16.26
C ALA A 31 2.35 -5.66 17.60
N PHE A 32 2.04 -6.56 18.52
CA PHE A 32 1.61 -6.25 19.88
C PHE A 32 2.06 -7.33 20.87
N HIS A 33 2.30 -6.96 22.13
CA HIS A 33 2.54 -7.93 23.20
C HIS A 33 1.24 -8.65 23.55
N LEU A 34 1.26 -9.98 23.62
CA LEU A 34 0.11 -10.78 24.04
C LEU A 34 -0.34 -10.42 25.46
N ASN A 35 0.61 -10.09 26.34
CA ASN A 35 0.30 -9.60 27.67
C ASN A 35 0.24 -8.06 27.68
N GLY A 36 -0.94 -7.51 27.91
CA GLY A 36 -1.19 -6.08 28.04
C GLY A 36 -1.33 -5.30 26.75
N LEU A 37 -1.31 -5.97 25.59
CA LEU A 37 -1.57 -5.41 24.24
C LEU A 37 -0.76 -4.15 23.89
N ARG A 38 0.44 -3.98 24.44
CA ARG A 38 1.31 -2.83 24.15
C ARG A 38 2.05 -3.02 22.83
N ARG A 39 2.42 -1.93 22.18
CA ARG A 39 3.31 -1.96 21.01
C ARG A 39 4.74 -2.35 21.46
N PRO A 40 5.42 -3.29 20.77
CA PRO A 40 6.81 -3.59 21.06
C PRO A 40 7.71 -2.42 20.63
N ALA A 41 8.69 -2.09 21.48
CA ALA A 41 9.75 -1.17 21.12
C ALA A 41 10.67 -1.76 20.03
N TYR A 42 11.54 -0.95 19.43
CA TYR A 42 12.55 -1.49 18.52
C TYR A 42 13.53 -2.41 19.26
N ALA A 43 14.14 -1.91 20.33
CA ALA A 43 15.13 -2.62 21.12
C ALA A 43 14.48 -3.47 22.23
N GLY A 44 15.24 -4.42 22.73
CA GLY A 44 14.83 -5.31 23.84
C GLY A 44 14.67 -6.77 23.40
N PRO A 45 14.58 -7.68 24.37
CA PRO A 45 14.53 -9.12 24.09
C PRO A 45 13.23 -9.55 23.40
N ASP A 46 12.17 -8.76 23.49
CA ASP A 46 10.82 -8.94 22.92
C ASP A 46 10.45 -7.78 21.98
N GLY A 47 11.46 -7.08 21.45
CA GLY A 47 11.32 -5.95 20.55
C GLY A 47 11.28 -6.35 19.06
N ILE A 48 11.09 -5.34 18.21
CA ILE A 48 11.06 -5.52 16.74
C ILE A 48 12.40 -6.01 16.20
N GLU A 49 13.54 -5.57 16.76
CA GLU A 49 14.86 -6.07 16.38
C GLU A 49 14.98 -7.58 16.67
N ALA A 50 14.46 -8.05 17.82
CA ALA A 50 14.44 -9.46 18.15
C ALA A 50 13.59 -10.28 17.16
N MET A 51 12.45 -9.72 16.71
CA MET A 51 11.66 -10.30 15.62
C MET A 51 12.49 -10.47 14.35
N LEU A 52 13.15 -9.42 13.88
CA LEU A 52 14.00 -9.49 12.69
C LEU A 52 15.12 -10.52 12.85
N LYS A 53 15.82 -10.52 14.00
CA LYS A 53 16.88 -11.50 14.29
C LYS A 53 16.34 -12.94 14.29
N GLY A 54 15.17 -13.16 14.86
CA GLY A 54 14.51 -14.46 14.87
C GLY A 54 14.14 -14.96 13.47
N MET A 55 13.72 -14.06 12.58
CA MET A 55 13.40 -14.37 11.17
C MET A 55 14.63 -14.84 10.38
N MET A 56 15.84 -14.40 10.73
CA MET A 56 17.07 -14.77 9.98
C MET A 56 17.31 -16.28 9.92
N ARG A 57 16.83 -17.06 10.88
CA ARG A 57 16.94 -18.55 10.87
C ARG A 57 16.21 -19.22 9.71
N PHE A 58 15.27 -18.52 9.06
CA PHE A 58 14.58 -18.99 7.86
C PHE A 58 15.28 -18.59 6.55
N GLY A 59 16.55 -18.17 6.63
CA GLY A 59 17.37 -17.79 5.47
C GLY A 59 17.28 -16.33 5.05
N TRP A 60 16.63 -15.49 5.85
CA TRP A 60 16.65 -14.04 5.63
C TRP A 60 18.03 -13.48 5.98
N GLN A 61 18.49 -12.53 5.15
CA GLN A 61 19.76 -11.82 5.34
C GLN A 61 19.48 -10.42 5.90
N GLY A 62 20.19 -10.03 6.95
CA GLY A 62 20.03 -8.73 7.59
C GLY A 62 20.56 -7.57 6.77
N TYR A 63 19.81 -6.46 6.73
CA TYR A 63 20.23 -5.17 6.20
C TYR A 63 20.27 -4.15 7.33
N TYR A 64 21.40 -3.44 7.46
CA TYR A 64 21.69 -2.57 8.59
C TYR A 64 21.84 -1.11 8.17
N GLU A 65 21.37 -0.20 9.01
CA GLU A 65 21.68 1.22 8.98
C GLU A 65 22.49 1.56 10.25
N GLY A 66 23.79 1.75 10.10
CA GLY A 66 24.72 1.77 11.22
C GLY A 66 24.71 0.42 11.96
N GLU A 67 24.40 0.42 13.24
CA GLU A 67 24.28 -0.80 14.06
C GLU A 67 22.84 -1.37 14.08
N ASN A 68 21.86 -0.64 13.57
CA ASN A 68 20.45 -1.04 13.62
C ASN A 68 20.10 -2.00 12.49
N LEU A 69 19.56 -3.17 12.81
CA LEU A 69 18.96 -4.11 11.86
C LEU A 69 17.59 -3.57 11.43
N ILE A 70 17.47 -3.03 10.22
CA ILE A 70 16.27 -2.30 9.79
C ILE A 70 15.45 -3.00 8.70
N ALA A 71 16.02 -4.04 8.10
CA ALA A 71 15.33 -4.83 7.10
C ALA A 71 15.98 -6.22 6.95
N LEU A 72 15.27 -7.11 6.28
CA LEU A 72 15.75 -8.43 5.87
C LEU A 72 15.51 -8.60 4.37
N THR A 73 16.35 -9.37 3.68
CA THR A 73 16.20 -9.68 2.26
C THR A 73 16.30 -11.19 2.03
N ARG A 74 15.49 -11.73 1.09
CA ARG A 74 15.54 -13.13 0.67
C ARG A 74 14.89 -13.27 -0.72
N ASN A 75 15.61 -13.84 -1.68
CA ASN A 75 15.07 -14.22 -3.00
C ASN A 75 14.27 -13.13 -3.73
N GLY A 76 14.67 -11.86 -3.60
CA GLY A 76 13.98 -10.73 -4.22
C GLY A 76 12.84 -10.13 -3.39
N ALA A 77 12.49 -10.76 -2.25
CA ALA A 77 11.60 -10.19 -1.25
C ALA A 77 12.37 -9.47 -0.15
N SER A 78 11.70 -8.58 0.57
CA SER A 78 12.22 -7.93 1.77
C SER A 78 11.20 -7.86 2.89
N VAL A 79 11.68 -7.98 4.12
CA VAL A 79 10.92 -7.61 5.33
C VAL A 79 11.45 -6.28 5.79
N THR A 80 10.59 -5.28 5.93
CA THR A 80 10.97 -3.94 6.32
C THR A 80 10.17 -3.46 7.53
N LEU A 81 10.60 -2.32 8.07
CA LEU A 81 9.91 -1.66 9.17
C LEU A 81 9.38 -0.33 8.70
N GLU A 82 8.13 -0.08 8.95
CA GLU A 82 7.52 1.23 8.83
C GLU A 82 7.74 2.07 10.10
N PRO A 83 7.54 3.40 10.06
CA PRO A 83 7.96 4.30 11.16
C PRO A 83 7.45 3.92 12.55
N GLY A 84 6.25 3.39 12.66
CA GLY A 84 5.65 2.94 13.92
C GLY A 84 5.90 1.46 14.25
N GLY A 85 6.85 0.81 13.56
CA GLY A 85 7.13 -0.61 13.74
C GLY A 85 6.07 -1.53 13.12
N GLN A 86 5.32 -1.03 12.14
CA GLN A 86 4.53 -1.90 11.30
C GLN A 86 5.51 -2.80 10.55
N PHE A 87 5.23 -4.10 10.61
CA PHE A 87 6.11 -5.15 10.08
C PHE A 87 5.63 -5.48 8.67
N GLU A 88 6.43 -5.14 7.68
CA GLU A 88 6.07 -5.22 6.27
C GLU A 88 6.76 -6.38 5.57
N LEU A 89 6.03 -7.12 4.74
CA LEU A 89 6.59 -7.90 3.64
C LEU A 89 6.42 -7.11 2.35
N SER A 90 7.52 -6.79 1.68
CA SER A 90 7.53 -6.44 0.26
C SER A 90 7.93 -7.70 -0.50
N GLY A 91 6.94 -8.40 -1.06
CA GLY A 91 7.09 -9.70 -1.70
C GLY A 91 7.94 -9.65 -2.98
N ALA A 92 8.44 -10.80 -3.39
CA ALA A 92 9.16 -10.94 -4.64
C ALA A 92 8.24 -10.68 -5.85
N PRO A 93 8.78 -10.24 -7.01
CA PRO A 93 8.00 -10.18 -8.25
C PRO A 93 7.76 -11.60 -8.79
N LEU A 94 6.55 -12.12 -8.58
CA LEU A 94 6.15 -13.51 -8.86
C LEU A 94 5.25 -13.61 -10.09
N GLU A 95 5.08 -14.81 -10.65
CA GLU A 95 4.36 -15.00 -11.90
C GLU A 95 2.85 -15.10 -11.72
N THR A 96 2.41 -15.73 -10.64
CA THR A 96 1.00 -16.04 -10.39
C THR A 96 0.54 -15.52 -9.03
N VAL A 97 -0.78 -15.36 -8.87
CA VAL A 97 -1.39 -15.07 -7.57
C VAL A 97 -1.22 -16.25 -6.61
N HIS A 98 -1.13 -17.48 -7.14
CA HIS A 98 -0.83 -18.65 -6.31
C HIS A 98 0.52 -18.51 -5.62
N ASP A 99 1.56 -18.11 -6.36
CA ASP A 99 2.90 -17.91 -5.81
C ASP A 99 2.92 -16.78 -4.76
N ILE A 100 2.18 -15.68 -5.00
CA ILE A 100 2.00 -14.58 -4.03
C ILE A 100 1.36 -15.08 -2.74
N CYS A 101 0.32 -15.91 -2.85
CA CYS A 101 -0.39 -16.41 -1.67
C CYS A 101 0.43 -17.45 -0.89
N GLU A 102 1.25 -18.24 -1.58
CA GLU A 102 2.21 -19.15 -0.95
C GLU A 102 3.29 -18.37 -0.20
N GLU A 103 3.92 -17.36 -0.84
CA GLU A 103 4.91 -16.49 -0.20
C GLU A 103 4.33 -15.79 1.03
N THR A 104 3.11 -15.21 0.90
CA THR A 104 2.41 -14.55 2.01
C THR A 104 2.13 -15.53 3.14
N GLY A 105 1.63 -16.74 2.83
CA GLY A 105 1.36 -17.77 3.82
C GLY A 105 2.62 -18.21 4.54
N GLN A 106 3.69 -18.50 3.82
CA GLN A 106 4.99 -18.87 4.39
C GLN A 106 5.52 -17.76 5.32
N HIS A 107 5.47 -16.49 4.87
CA HIS A 107 5.91 -15.37 5.70
C HIS A 107 5.10 -15.25 6.99
N LEU A 108 3.77 -15.39 6.94
CA LEU A 108 2.93 -15.33 8.13
C LEU A 108 3.25 -16.47 9.11
N GLU A 109 3.51 -17.68 8.64
CA GLU A 109 3.92 -18.81 9.50
C GLU A 109 5.30 -18.58 10.13
N GLU A 110 6.26 -18.05 9.39
CA GLU A 110 7.57 -17.65 9.92
C GLU A 110 7.43 -16.57 11.01
N VAL A 111 6.60 -15.53 10.76
CA VAL A 111 6.30 -14.46 11.71
C VAL A 111 5.64 -15.01 12.97
N LYS A 112 4.61 -15.85 12.86
CA LYS A 112 3.94 -16.47 14.02
C LYS A 112 4.90 -17.30 14.86
N THR A 113 5.78 -18.06 14.21
CA THR A 113 6.75 -18.90 14.90
C THR A 113 7.67 -18.06 15.78
N VAL A 114 8.25 -16.98 15.25
CA VAL A 114 9.12 -16.09 16.02
C VAL A 114 8.32 -15.30 17.07
N ALA A 115 7.16 -14.79 16.69
CA ALA A 115 6.31 -14.00 17.58
C ALA A 115 5.89 -14.78 18.83
N SER A 116 5.52 -16.06 18.67
CA SER A 116 5.11 -16.90 19.78
C SER A 116 6.24 -17.09 20.83
N GLU A 117 7.49 -17.16 20.38
CA GLU A 117 8.66 -17.27 21.26
C GLU A 117 8.93 -15.97 22.04
N LEU A 118 8.56 -14.83 21.45
CA LEU A 118 8.76 -13.51 22.02
C LEU A 118 7.53 -12.99 22.79
N GLY A 119 6.46 -13.76 22.89
CA GLY A 119 5.20 -13.33 23.50
C GLY A 119 4.51 -12.20 22.72
N LEU A 120 4.69 -12.16 21.40
CA LEU A 120 4.08 -11.19 20.50
C LEU A 120 2.95 -11.82 19.68
N GLY A 121 2.04 -10.98 19.22
CA GLY A 121 1.02 -11.26 18.22
C GLY A 121 1.07 -10.23 17.09
N PHE A 122 0.42 -10.54 15.98
CA PHE A 122 0.30 -9.65 14.84
C PHE A 122 -1.15 -9.56 14.37
N ILE A 123 -1.56 -8.35 13.91
CA ILE A 123 -2.90 -8.12 13.40
C ILE A 123 -2.87 -7.25 12.14
N GLY A 124 -3.70 -7.60 11.14
CA GLY A 124 -3.87 -6.88 9.90
C GLY A 124 -5.12 -6.01 9.91
N LEU A 125 -4.94 -4.69 10.08
CA LEU A 125 -5.99 -3.67 10.05
C LEU A 125 -5.47 -2.45 9.30
N GLY A 126 -6.36 -1.61 8.76
CA GLY A 126 -5.92 -0.39 8.07
C GLY A 126 -5.39 0.71 9.01
N PHE A 127 -5.86 0.75 10.25
CA PHE A 127 -5.46 1.74 11.25
C PHE A 127 -5.32 1.11 12.63
N SER A 128 -4.39 1.65 13.45
CA SER A 128 -4.14 1.21 14.83
C SER A 128 -5.40 1.38 15.68
N PRO A 129 -6.00 0.29 16.19
CA PRO A 129 -7.31 0.37 16.83
C PRO A 129 -7.26 0.83 18.29
N LEU A 130 -6.11 0.68 18.96
CA LEU A 130 -6.01 0.88 20.42
C LEU A 130 -5.03 2.01 20.80
N TRP A 131 -3.85 2.05 20.21
CA TRP A 131 -2.76 2.90 20.70
C TRP A 131 -2.83 4.33 20.17
N THR A 132 -2.50 5.27 21.03
CA THR A 132 -2.27 6.68 20.66
C THR A 132 -0.95 6.84 19.92
N ARG A 133 -0.73 8.01 19.32
CA ARG A 133 0.58 8.33 18.71
C ARG A 133 1.72 8.31 19.74
N ALA A 134 1.45 8.75 20.97
CA ALA A 134 2.44 8.80 22.05
C ALA A 134 2.87 7.40 22.52
N GLU A 135 1.99 6.40 22.42
CA GLU A 135 2.25 5.01 22.79
C GLU A 135 2.89 4.20 21.66
N THR A 136 2.95 4.78 20.46
CA THR A 136 3.55 4.11 19.30
C THR A 136 5.04 4.39 19.25
N PRO A 137 5.92 3.37 19.37
CA PRO A 137 7.35 3.53 19.25
C PRO A 137 7.77 3.94 17.85
N VAL A 138 8.95 4.54 17.73
CA VAL A 138 9.52 4.95 16.44
C VAL A 138 10.72 4.07 16.10
N MET A 139 10.76 3.62 14.87
CA MET A 139 11.84 2.77 14.37
C MET A 139 13.07 3.60 13.95
N PRO A 140 14.30 3.10 14.17
CA PRO A 140 15.56 3.85 13.99
C PRO A 140 16.01 3.84 12.52
N LYS A 141 15.24 4.49 11.64
CA LYS A 141 15.63 4.76 10.24
C LYS A 141 15.77 6.28 10.06
N GLY A 142 16.91 6.74 9.56
CA GLY A 142 17.22 8.17 9.45
C GLY A 142 16.24 8.96 8.59
N ARG A 143 15.67 8.32 7.54
CA ARG A 143 14.62 8.95 6.71
C ARG A 143 13.36 9.32 7.50
N TYR A 144 13.05 8.58 8.56
CA TYR A 144 11.83 8.80 9.33
C TYR A 144 11.90 10.06 10.20
N ASP A 145 13.09 10.43 10.69
CA ASP A 145 13.26 11.66 11.45
C ASP A 145 13.00 12.90 10.57
N ILE A 146 13.49 12.86 9.32
CA ILE A 146 13.24 13.91 8.33
C ILE A 146 11.74 14.01 8.02
N MET A 147 11.09 12.89 7.71
CA MET A 147 9.65 12.84 7.38
C MET A 147 8.79 13.30 8.55
N ARG A 148 9.10 12.87 9.78
CA ARG A 148 8.38 13.29 11.01
C ARG A 148 8.48 14.79 11.28
N SER A 149 9.62 15.39 10.93
CA SER A 149 9.85 16.84 11.10
C SER A 149 9.14 17.67 10.03
N TYR A 150 8.95 17.10 8.83
CA TYR A 150 8.40 17.82 7.69
C TYR A 150 6.87 17.67 7.56
N MET A 151 6.32 16.46 7.69
CA MET A 151 4.89 16.20 7.45
C MET A 151 3.93 17.08 8.26
N PRO A 152 4.18 17.38 9.57
CA PRO A 152 3.31 18.27 10.34
C PRO A 152 3.24 19.72 9.82
N LYS A 153 4.15 20.12 8.92
CA LYS A 153 4.10 21.41 8.24
C LYS A 153 3.20 21.42 7.02
N LYS A 154 2.75 20.24 6.57
CA LYS A 154 1.95 20.05 5.35
C LYS A 154 0.52 19.61 5.61
N GLY A 155 0.31 18.74 6.60
CA GLY A 155 -0.99 18.22 6.96
C GLY A 155 -1.06 17.82 8.43
N ASN A 156 -2.29 17.67 8.95
CA ASN A 156 -2.51 17.37 10.36
C ASN A 156 -2.40 15.87 10.68
N LEU A 157 -2.58 15.00 9.66
CA LEU A 157 -2.66 13.54 9.83
C LEU A 157 -1.40 12.80 9.35
N GLY A 158 -0.33 13.53 8.95
CA GLY A 158 0.90 12.92 8.47
C GLY A 158 1.58 12.00 9.50
N LEU A 159 1.58 12.36 10.78
CA LEU A 159 2.11 11.51 11.84
C LEU A 159 1.21 10.29 12.11
N ASP A 160 -0.09 10.40 11.94
CA ASP A 160 -1.00 9.26 12.02
C ASP A 160 -0.75 8.28 10.86
N MET A 161 -0.53 8.80 9.66
CA MET A 161 -0.14 7.99 8.51
C MET A 161 1.13 7.20 8.82
N MET A 162 2.19 7.86 9.28
CA MET A 162 3.49 7.23 9.54
C MET A 162 3.43 6.15 10.64
N LEU A 163 2.70 6.41 11.72
CA LEU A 163 2.79 5.64 12.94
C LEU A 163 1.65 4.63 13.12
N ARG A 164 0.49 4.87 12.49
CA ARG A 164 -0.75 4.16 12.85
C ARG A 164 -1.49 3.53 11.67
N THR A 165 -0.95 3.55 10.45
CA THR A 165 -1.59 2.89 9.30
C THR A 165 -0.89 1.60 8.90
N CYS A 166 -1.66 0.63 8.37
CA CYS A 166 -1.16 -0.52 7.64
C CYS A 166 -1.97 -0.74 6.36
N THR A 167 -1.29 -1.20 5.33
CA THR A 167 -1.85 -1.40 3.99
C THR A 167 -1.58 -2.80 3.45
N VAL A 168 -2.32 -3.18 2.42
CA VAL A 168 -1.91 -4.15 1.42
C VAL A 168 -1.83 -3.43 0.08
N GLN A 169 -0.80 -3.72 -0.73
CA GLN A 169 -0.52 -3.09 -2.02
C GLN A 169 -0.25 -4.15 -3.08
N ALA A 170 -0.51 -3.81 -4.33
CA ALA A 170 -0.20 -4.66 -5.47
C ALA A 170 0.62 -3.89 -6.51
N ASN A 171 1.66 -4.53 -7.03
CA ASN A 171 2.59 -3.98 -8.01
C ASN A 171 2.44 -4.74 -9.33
N LEU A 172 2.19 -4.04 -10.43
CA LEU A 172 1.91 -4.63 -11.73
C LEU A 172 2.68 -3.95 -12.85
N ASP A 173 3.23 -4.78 -13.73
CA ASP A 173 4.03 -4.35 -14.88
C ASP A 173 3.17 -3.79 -16.03
N TYR A 174 3.80 -3.08 -16.93
CA TYR A 174 3.23 -2.57 -18.19
C TYR A 174 4.16 -2.88 -19.38
N GLU A 175 3.56 -2.96 -20.58
CA GLU A 175 4.27 -3.32 -21.80
C GLU A 175 4.82 -2.11 -22.55
N SER A 176 4.09 -1.00 -22.50
CA SER A 176 4.38 0.24 -23.22
C SER A 176 3.81 1.44 -22.50
N GLU A 177 4.13 2.65 -22.95
CA GLU A 177 3.51 3.88 -22.43
C GLU A 177 1.99 3.88 -22.58
N ALA A 178 1.48 3.44 -23.73
CA ALA A 178 0.03 3.36 -23.98
C ALA A 178 -0.66 2.37 -23.03
N ASP A 179 -0.07 1.20 -22.79
CA ASP A 179 -0.56 0.21 -21.84
C ASP A 179 -0.49 0.75 -20.40
N MET A 180 0.60 1.41 -20.03
CA MET A 180 0.75 2.09 -18.74
C MET A 180 -0.35 3.14 -18.53
N VAL A 181 -0.62 3.98 -19.52
CA VAL A 181 -1.64 5.04 -19.44
C VAL A 181 -3.02 4.45 -19.18
N LEU A 182 -3.41 3.39 -19.93
CA LEU A 182 -4.70 2.76 -19.75
C LEU A 182 -4.81 2.07 -18.38
N LYS A 183 -3.79 1.32 -17.99
CA LYS A 183 -3.73 0.66 -16.67
C LYS A 183 -3.77 1.68 -15.53
N PHE A 184 -3.04 2.79 -15.65
CA PHE A 184 -3.04 3.84 -14.63
C PHE A 184 -4.42 4.47 -14.48
N ARG A 185 -5.06 4.83 -15.60
CA ARG A 185 -6.43 5.40 -15.60
C ARG A 185 -7.43 4.47 -14.93
N VAL A 186 -7.45 3.20 -15.31
CA VAL A 186 -8.32 2.18 -14.71
C VAL A 186 -8.02 2.03 -13.22
N SER A 187 -6.74 1.87 -12.85
CA SER A 187 -6.36 1.69 -11.46
C SER A 187 -6.74 2.88 -10.59
N LEU A 188 -6.48 4.11 -11.08
CA LEU A 188 -6.77 5.33 -10.32
C LEU A 188 -8.28 5.55 -10.17
N ALA A 189 -9.07 5.36 -11.24
CA ALA A 189 -10.52 5.47 -11.18
C ALA A 189 -11.16 4.44 -10.24
N LEU A 190 -10.66 3.20 -10.24
CA LEU A 190 -11.20 2.11 -9.43
C LEU A 190 -10.59 2.00 -8.03
N GLN A 191 -9.52 2.77 -7.73
CA GLN A 191 -8.89 2.68 -6.40
C GLN A 191 -9.87 2.95 -5.25
N PRO A 192 -10.79 3.92 -5.32
CA PRO A 192 -11.79 4.11 -4.26
C PRO A 192 -12.76 2.92 -4.11
N ILE A 193 -13.08 2.20 -5.18
CA ILE A 193 -13.87 0.95 -5.10
C ILE A 193 -13.07 -0.12 -4.35
N ALA A 194 -11.79 -0.29 -4.68
CA ALA A 194 -10.92 -1.20 -3.93
C ALA A 194 -10.82 -0.77 -2.45
N THR A 195 -10.65 0.51 -2.17
CA THR A 195 -10.65 1.04 -0.80
C THR A 195 -11.94 0.68 -0.04
N ALA A 196 -13.10 0.79 -0.67
CA ALA A 196 -14.39 0.43 -0.07
C ALA A 196 -14.51 -1.06 0.21
N LEU A 197 -14.10 -1.93 -0.75
CA LEU A 197 -14.09 -3.39 -0.57
C LEU A 197 -13.16 -3.84 0.56
N PHE A 198 -12.06 -3.15 0.75
CA PHE A 198 -11.03 -3.47 1.74
C PHE A 198 -11.14 -2.63 3.03
N ALA A 199 -12.17 -1.80 3.20
CA ALA A 199 -12.33 -0.97 4.38
C ALA A 199 -12.33 -1.80 5.68
N ASN A 200 -11.32 -1.61 6.53
CA ASN A 200 -11.02 -2.43 7.69
C ASN A 200 -10.33 -1.64 8.82
N SER A 201 -10.77 -0.40 9.07
CA SER A 201 -10.16 0.45 10.11
C SER A 201 -11.17 1.35 10.83
N PRO A 202 -12.22 0.77 11.47
CA PRO A 202 -13.28 1.55 12.08
C PRO A 202 -13.01 2.02 13.52
N PHE A 203 -11.81 1.71 14.09
CA PHE A 203 -11.48 2.04 15.46
C PHE A 203 -10.27 2.96 15.59
N THR A 204 -10.29 3.82 16.59
CA THR A 204 -9.18 4.65 17.04
C THR A 204 -9.21 4.76 18.54
N GLU A 205 -8.09 4.48 19.22
CA GLU A 205 -7.94 4.64 20.68
C GLU A 205 -9.05 3.91 21.48
N GLY A 206 -9.35 2.70 21.02
CA GLY A 206 -10.31 1.80 21.67
C GLY A 206 -11.78 2.04 21.33
N LYS A 207 -12.12 2.97 20.43
CA LYS A 207 -13.50 3.37 20.14
C LYS A 207 -13.77 3.43 18.63
N PRO A 208 -15.02 3.25 18.19
CA PRO A 208 -15.44 3.57 16.84
C PRO A 208 -15.09 5.02 16.47
N ASN A 209 -14.50 5.22 15.29
CA ASN A 209 -13.98 6.52 14.85
C ASN A 209 -14.85 7.25 13.83
N GLY A 210 -15.95 6.65 13.40
CA GLY A 210 -16.88 7.22 12.42
C GLY A 210 -16.46 7.01 10.96
N PHE A 211 -15.42 6.22 10.69
CA PHE A 211 -15.00 5.80 9.37
C PHE A 211 -15.05 4.27 9.23
N LEU A 212 -15.20 3.78 8.02
CA LEU A 212 -14.98 2.36 7.69
C LEU A 212 -13.52 2.13 7.31
N SER A 213 -12.90 3.11 6.61
CA SER A 213 -11.45 3.18 6.43
C SER A 213 -10.91 4.50 7.00
N ALA A 214 -10.50 4.50 8.28
CA ALA A 214 -9.79 5.63 8.87
C ALA A 214 -8.45 5.87 8.16
N ARG A 215 -7.79 4.81 7.66
CA ARG A 215 -6.57 4.92 6.85
C ARG A 215 -6.81 5.78 5.62
N ALA A 216 -7.86 5.53 4.84
CA ALA A 216 -8.17 6.34 3.65
C ALA A 216 -8.43 7.81 4.02
N ASN A 217 -9.08 8.07 5.17
CA ASN A 217 -9.25 9.44 5.67
C ASN A 217 -7.91 10.10 6.01
N VAL A 218 -6.97 9.38 6.64
CA VAL A 218 -5.66 9.92 7.02
C VAL A 218 -4.90 10.45 5.80
N TRP A 219 -4.97 9.78 4.66
CA TRP A 219 -4.34 10.19 3.42
C TRP A 219 -4.94 11.47 2.80
N THR A 220 -6.10 11.94 3.27
CA THR A 220 -6.70 13.20 2.80
C THR A 220 -6.07 14.45 3.40
N ASP A 221 -5.33 14.31 4.52
CA ASP A 221 -4.69 15.44 5.23
C ASP A 221 -3.27 15.06 5.71
N THR A 222 -2.49 14.44 4.83
CA THR A 222 -1.08 14.06 5.09
C THR A 222 -0.10 15.05 4.47
N ASP A 223 -0.03 15.12 3.14
CA ASP A 223 0.83 16.05 2.39
C ASP A 223 0.22 16.27 1.00
N PRO A 224 -0.42 17.40 0.74
CA PRO A 224 -1.13 17.66 -0.52
C PRO A 224 -0.22 17.73 -1.76
N ASP A 225 1.10 17.93 -1.56
CA ASP A 225 2.03 18.01 -2.69
C ASP A 225 2.27 16.63 -3.32
N ARG A 226 2.01 15.52 -2.59
CA ARG A 226 2.40 14.15 -2.98
C ARG A 226 1.35 13.08 -2.78
N THR A 227 0.18 13.38 -2.22
CA THR A 227 -0.90 12.43 -1.94
C THR A 227 -2.12 12.67 -2.82
N GLY A 228 -3.03 11.71 -2.86
CA GLY A 228 -4.36 11.86 -3.43
C GLY A 228 -4.53 11.33 -4.84
N MET A 229 -5.63 11.74 -5.46
CA MET A 229 -5.95 11.46 -6.85
C MET A 229 -5.14 12.40 -7.75
N LEU A 230 -4.58 11.86 -8.82
CA LEU A 230 -3.81 12.62 -9.80
C LEU A 230 -4.69 12.92 -11.01
N ASP A 231 -5.52 13.96 -10.95
CA ASP A 231 -6.54 14.27 -11.97
C ASP A 231 -5.94 14.43 -13.38
N PHE A 232 -4.68 14.87 -13.50
CA PHE A 232 -3.99 14.99 -14.79
C PHE A 232 -3.77 13.66 -15.51
N VAL A 233 -3.92 12.52 -14.83
CA VAL A 233 -3.84 11.17 -15.42
C VAL A 233 -4.98 10.95 -16.43
N PHE A 234 -6.13 11.59 -16.21
CA PHE A 234 -7.30 11.50 -17.08
C PHE A 234 -7.27 12.52 -18.24
N ALA A 235 -6.34 13.48 -18.22
CA ALA A 235 -6.20 14.47 -19.28
C ALA A 235 -5.62 13.89 -20.56
N ASP A 236 -5.93 14.51 -21.69
CA ASP A 236 -5.28 14.20 -22.97
C ASP A 236 -3.78 14.48 -22.90
N GLY A 237 -2.98 13.60 -23.52
CA GLY A 237 -1.52 13.71 -23.51
C GLY A 237 -0.85 13.25 -22.21
N PHE A 238 -1.57 12.60 -21.30
CA PHE A 238 -0.94 11.92 -20.16
C PHE A 238 -0.01 10.80 -20.64
N GLY A 239 1.17 10.73 -20.04
CA GLY A 239 2.20 9.72 -20.31
C GLY A 239 3.39 9.88 -19.36
N PHE A 240 4.50 9.23 -19.67
CA PHE A 240 5.71 9.26 -18.83
C PHE A 240 6.24 10.68 -18.61
N GLU A 241 6.22 11.54 -19.64
CA GLU A 241 6.64 12.93 -19.48
C GLU A 241 5.78 13.71 -18.49
N ALA A 242 4.45 13.56 -18.56
CA ALA A 242 3.53 14.25 -17.68
C ALA A 242 3.74 13.81 -16.22
N TYR A 243 3.94 12.50 -16.00
CA TYR A 243 4.23 11.98 -14.67
C TYR A 243 5.61 12.43 -14.16
N ALA A 244 6.64 12.44 -15.02
CA ALA A 244 7.96 12.95 -14.65
C ALA A 244 7.93 14.44 -14.26
N LYS A 245 7.15 15.26 -14.96
CA LYS A 245 6.94 16.67 -14.61
C LYS A 245 6.30 16.82 -13.24
N TYR A 246 5.21 16.07 -12.98
CA TYR A 246 4.57 16.03 -11.67
C TYR A 246 5.59 15.65 -10.57
N ALA A 247 6.31 14.56 -10.75
CA ALA A 247 7.28 14.08 -9.76
C ALA A 247 8.40 15.10 -9.49
N LEU A 248 8.85 15.83 -10.52
CA LEU A 248 9.83 16.91 -10.38
C LEU A 248 9.31 18.12 -9.59
N ASP A 249 7.99 18.35 -9.59
CA ASP A 249 7.37 19.47 -8.87
C ASP A 249 7.12 19.13 -7.41
N VAL A 250 7.15 17.84 -7.03
CA VAL A 250 7.01 17.42 -5.63
C VAL A 250 8.28 17.79 -4.84
N PRO A 251 8.16 18.51 -3.71
CA PRO A 251 9.32 18.84 -2.88
C PRO A 251 10.03 17.59 -2.35
N MET A 252 11.36 17.61 -2.31
CA MET A 252 12.19 16.51 -1.80
C MET A 252 11.99 16.30 -0.30
N TYR A 253 12.34 15.10 0.17
CA TYR A 253 12.56 14.83 1.59
C TYR A 253 14.06 14.77 1.92
N PHE A 254 14.82 14.02 1.18
CA PHE A 254 16.23 13.74 1.49
C PHE A 254 17.06 13.43 0.25
N VAL A 255 18.38 13.45 0.43
CA VAL A 255 19.36 12.78 -0.42
C VAL A 255 20.01 11.68 0.41
N HIS A 256 20.10 10.45 -0.12
CA HIS A 256 20.74 9.33 0.55
C HIS A 256 22.18 9.14 0.04
N ARG A 257 23.12 9.06 0.99
CA ARG A 257 24.55 8.73 0.78
C ARG A 257 24.95 7.73 1.87
N ASP A 258 26.06 7.93 2.55
CA ASP A 258 26.41 7.18 3.76
C ASP A 258 25.40 7.42 4.90
N HIS A 259 24.68 8.53 4.83
CA HIS A 259 23.59 8.92 5.72
C HIS A 259 22.52 9.71 4.96
N TYR A 260 21.38 9.95 5.59
CA TYR A 260 20.31 10.79 5.01
C TYR A 260 20.63 12.27 5.23
N ILE A 261 20.69 13.04 4.14
CA ILE A 261 20.85 14.51 4.13
C ILE A 261 19.45 15.10 4.03
N ASP A 262 19.05 15.92 5.00
CA ASP A 262 17.74 16.59 5.01
C ASP A 262 17.67 17.62 3.86
N ALA A 263 16.88 17.33 2.86
CA ALA A 263 16.54 18.20 1.74
C ALA A 263 15.03 18.51 1.71
N SER A 264 14.36 18.38 2.87
CA SER A 264 12.91 18.53 2.96
C SER A 264 12.42 19.90 2.48
N GLY A 265 11.46 19.87 1.57
CA GLY A 265 10.90 21.07 0.95
C GLY A 265 11.73 21.68 -0.17
N GLN A 266 12.90 21.12 -0.50
CA GLN A 266 13.78 21.63 -1.56
C GLN A 266 13.39 21.07 -2.93
N ASP A 267 13.83 21.76 -4.00
CA ASP A 267 13.44 21.48 -5.37
C ASP A 267 14.41 20.50 -6.05
N PHE A 268 13.90 19.40 -6.59
CA PHE A 268 14.69 18.44 -7.35
C PHE A 268 15.29 19.05 -8.63
N LYS A 269 14.64 20.04 -9.25
CA LYS A 269 15.20 20.77 -10.40
C LYS A 269 16.44 21.59 -10.04
N ALA A 270 16.49 22.12 -8.82
CA ALA A 270 17.70 22.78 -8.30
C ALA A 270 18.83 21.74 -8.10
N TYR A 271 18.49 20.54 -7.63
CA TYR A 271 19.45 19.44 -7.51
C TYR A 271 20.03 19.04 -8.88
N MET A 272 19.21 18.94 -9.93
CA MET A 272 19.67 18.67 -11.30
C MET A 272 20.66 19.72 -11.83
N LYS A 273 20.65 20.93 -11.30
CA LYS A 273 21.57 22.04 -11.65
C LYS A 273 22.81 22.10 -10.73
N GLY A 274 22.93 21.21 -9.75
CA GLY A 274 23.99 21.29 -8.73
C GLY A 274 23.77 22.43 -7.72
N GLN A 275 22.55 22.94 -7.60
CA GLN A 275 22.17 24.09 -6.78
C GLN A 275 21.28 23.70 -5.60
N LEU A 276 21.25 22.41 -5.20
CA LEU A 276 20.50 21.97 -4.03
C LEU A 276 21.09 22.60 -2.75
N PRO A 277 20.34 23.39 -1.99
CA PRO A 277 20.90 24.07 -0.80
C PRO A 277 21.48 23.11 0.24
N ALA A 278 20.86 21.96 0.45
CA ALA A 278 21.34 20.92 1.37
C ALA A 278 22.59 20.18 0.87
N TYR A 279 22.87 20.19 -0.43
CA TYR A 279 23.96 19.44 -1.04
C TYR A 279 24.56 20.18 -2.27
N PRO A 280 25.13 21.39 -2.08
CA PRO A 280 25.57 22.27 -3.16
C PRO A 280 26.74 21.68 -3.95
N GLY A 281 26.78 21.93 -5.27
CA GLY A 281 27.82 21.44 -6.17
C GLY A 281 27.69 19.99 -6.60
N HIS A 282 26.69 19.25 -6.09
CA HIS A 282 26.45 17.85 -6.43
C HIS A 282 25.19 17.71 -7.32
N TYR A 283 25.22 16.69 -8.14
CA TYR A 283 24.16 16.37 -9.11
C TYR A 283 23.51 15.02 -8.74
N PRO A 284 22.20 14.84 -9.01
CA PRO A 284 21.53 13.58 -8.70
C PRO A 284 22.00 12.42 -9.59
N SER A 285 22.00 11.23 -9.00
CA SER A 285 22.09 9.93 -9.70
C SER A 285 20.70 9.44 -10.11
N MET A 286 20.62 8.30 -10.81
CA MET A 286 19.32 7.63 -11.03
C MET A 286 18.75 7.00 -9.76
N ASP A 287 19.62 6.65 -8.80
CA ASP A 287 19.17 6.17 -7.50
C ASP A 287 18.50 7.29 -6.69
N ASP A 288 19.03 8.53 -6.75
CA ASP A 288 18.36 9.69 -6.14
C ASP A 288 16.96 9.94 -6.75
N TRP A 289 16.80 9.73 -8.06
CA TRP A 289 15.50 9.80 -8.70
C TRP A 289 14.56 8.69 -8.24
N ALA A 290 15.06 7.46 -8.20
CA ALA A 290 14.30 6.31 -7.69
C ALA A 290 13.88 6.52 -6.24
N ASP A 291 14.79 7.00 -5.38
CA ASP A 291 14.50 7.33 -3.98
C ASP A 291 13.45 8.45 -3.87
N HIS A 292 13.55 9.50 -4.69
CA HIS A 292 12.57 10.58 -4.72
C HIS A 292 11.18 10.05 -5.10
N LEU A 293 11.08 9.18 -6.10
CA LEU A 293 9.81 8.55 -6.48
C LEU A 293 9.19 7.71 -5.35
N THR A 294 10.01 7.13 -4.45
CA THR A 294 9.48 6.41 -3.27
C THR A 294 8.81 7.33 -2.26
N THR A 295 9.07 8.63 -2.32
CA THR A 295 8.49 9.64 -1.42
C THR A 295 7.20 10.27 -1.96
N LEU A 296 6.71 9.86 -3.12
CA LEU A 296 5.40 10.22 -3.65
C LEU A 296 4.36 9.20 -3.17
N PHE A 297 3.22 9.69 -2.69
CA PHE A 297 2.19 8.85 -2.06
C PHE A 297 0.80 9.04 -2.68
N PRO A 298 0.65 9.07 -4.02
CA PRO A 298 -0.67 9.11 -4.63
C PRO A 298 -1.41 7.78 -4.41
N GLU A 299 -2.69 7.75 -4.72
CA GLU A 299 -3.52 6.52 -4.65
C GLU A 299 -2.99 5.40 -5.55
N VAL A 300 -2.43 5.74 -6.70
CA VAL A 300 -1.66 4.85 -7.59
C VAL A 300 -0.35 5.54 -7.93
N ARG A 301 0.76 4.84 -7.73
CA ARG A 301 2.11 5.36 -7.97
C ARG A 301 2.76 4.67 -9.18
N LEU A 302 3.39 5.48 -10.04
CA LEU A 302 4.22 4.98 -11.13
C LEU A 302 5.69 4.93 -10.72
N LYS A 303 6.27 3.76 -10.87
CA LYS A 303 7.71 3.50 -10.87
C LYS A 303 8.06 2.77 -12.18
N LYS A 304 8.92 1.75 -12.15
CA LYS A 304 9.08 0.81 -13.28
C LYS A 304 7.92 -0.19 -13.37
N TYR A 305 6.88 0.03 -12.61
CA TYR A 305 5.62 -0.69 -12.50
C TYR A 305 4.56 0.24 -11.89
N LEU A 306 3.31 -0.14 -11.93
CA LEU A 306 2.21 0.55 -11.24
C LEU A 306 1.97 -0.09 -9.88
N GLU A 307 1.77 0.73 -8.87
CA GLU A 307 1.58 0.33 -7.49
C GLU A 307 0.24 0.87 -6.97
N MET A 308 -0.71 -0.01 -6.71
CA MET A 308 -2.03 0.30 -6.18
C MET A 308 -1.99 0.25 -4.66
N ARG A 309 -2.32 1.39 -3.99
CA ARG A 309 -1.92 1.69 -2.61
C ARG A 309 -3.07 1.93 -1.63
N GLY A 310 -4.31 1.97 -2.08
CA GLY A 310 -5.44 2.49 -1.30
C GLY A 310 -6.16 1.50 -0.39
N ALA A 311 -5.74 0.23 -0.30
CA ALA A 311 -6.42 -0.79 0.48
C ALA A 311 -5.92 -0.88 1.93
N ASP A 312 -6.83 -1.06 2.88
CA ASP A 312 -6.51 -1.40 4.26
C ASP A 312 -5.93 -2.81 4.36
N ALA A 313 -4.99 -3.05 5.28
CA ALA A 313 -4.51 -4.38 5.59
C ALA A 313 -5.64 -5.28 6.18
N GLY A 314 -5.44 -6.59 6.09
CA GLY A 314 -6.44 -7.56 6.53
C GLY A 314 -5.85 -8.96 6.73
N PRO A 315 -6.68 -10.00 6.93
CA PRO A 315 -6.26 -11.38 7.05
C PRO A 315 -5.70 -11.91 5.73
N TRP A 316 -5.10 -13.09 5.76
CA TRP A 316 -4.46 -13.74 4.60
C TRP A 316 -5.36 -13.77 3.35
N SER A 317 -6.65 -14.04 3.50
CA SER A 317 -7.61 -14.07 2.38
C SER A 317 -7.65 -12.74 1.61
N ARG A 318 -7.64 -11.60 2.32
CA ARG A 318 -7.63 -10.27 1.72
C ARG A 318 -6.25 -9.86 1.20
N LEU A 319 -5.17 -10.32 1.85
CA LEU A 319 -3.81 -10.11 1.32
C LEU A 319 -3.63 -10.78 -0.05
N CYS A 320 -4.28 -11.92 -0.29
CA CYS A 320 -4.32 -12.60 -1.59
C CYS A 320 -5.33 -11.96 -2.56
N ALA A 321 -6.47 -11.50 -2.05
CA ALA A 321 -7.54 -10.96 -2.89
C ALA A 321 -7.15 -9.68 -3.62
N LEU A 322 -6.31 -8.81 -3.03
CA LEU A 322 -5.92 -7.55 -3.67
C LEU A 322 -5.08 -7.77 -4.94
N PRO A 323 -3.96 -8.52 -4.91
CA PRO A 323 -3.22 -8.82 -6.12
C PRO A 323 -4.05 -9.61 -7.15
N ALA A 324 -4.97 -10.49 -6.71
CA ALA A 324 -5.91 -11.18 -7.61
C ALA A 324 -6.86 -10.20 -8.32
N LEU A 325 -7.44 -9.25 -7.57
CA LEU A 325 -8.31 -8.20 -8.12
C LEU A 325 -7.59 -7.43 -9.23
N TRP A 326 -6.42 -6.87 -8.91
CA TRP A 326 -5.70 -6.03 -9.86
C TRP A 326 -5.09 -6.81 -11.02
N ALA A 327 -4.58 -8.02 -10.81
CA ALA A 327 -4.11 -8.86 -11.90
C ALA A 327 -5.25 -9.28 -12.85
N GLY A 328 -6.42 -9.57 -12.31
CA GLY A 328 -7.62 -9.89 -13.11
C GLY A 328 -8.09 -8.71 -13.96
N LEU A 329 -8.03 -7.49 -13.42
CA LEU A 329 -8.42 -6.27 -14.14
C LEU A 329 -7.40 -5.84 -15.20
N LEU A 330 -6.09 -5.95 -14.89
CA LEU A 330 -5.05 -5.25 -15.66
C LEU A 330 -4.19 -6.16 -16.54
N TYR A 331 -4.15 -7.48 -16.29
CA TYR A 331 -3.29 -8.41 -17.04
C TYR A 331 -4.04 -9.21 -18.11
N ASP A 332 -5.32 -8.98 -18.28
CA ASP A 332 -6.13 -9.47 -19.39
C ASP A 332 -6.69 -8.28 -20.18
N GLN A 333 -6.44 -8.22 -21.48
CA GLN A 333 -6.80 -7.08 -22.32
C GLN A 333 -8.30 -6.81 -22.34
N ALA A 334 -9.11 -7.87 -22.45
CA ALA A 334 -10.58 -7.72 -22.49
C ALA A 334 -11.13 -7.20 -21.15
N SER A 335 -10.55 -7.62 -20.03
CA SER A 335 -10.90 -7.09 -18.70
C SER A 335 -10.46 -5.66 -18.53
N LEU A 336 -9.27 -5.30 -18.99
CA LEU A 336 -8.75 -3.92 -18.92
C LEU A 336 -9.64 -2.96 -19.72
N GLU A 337 -10.05 -3.35 -20.91
CA GLU A 337 -10.98 -2.57 -21.76
C GLU A 337 -12.37 -2.47 -21.11
N ALA A 338 -12.93 -3.58 -20.60
CA ALA A 338 -14.21 -3.59 -19.92
C ALA A 338 -14.19 -2.72 -18.64
N ALA A 339 -13.10 -2.75 -17.87
CA ALA A 339 -12.93 -1.91 -16.70
C ALA A 339 -12.83 -0.42 -17.08
N TRP A 340 -12.13 -0.09 -18.17
CA TRP A 340 -12.09 1.27 -18.69
C TRP A 340 -13.47 1.74 -19.17
N ASP A 341 -14.19 0.91 -19.92
CA ASP A 341 -15.54 1.22 -20.40
C ASP A 341 -16.51 1.48 -19.25
N LEU A 342 -16.31 0.79 -18.12
CA LEU A 342 -17.11 0.98 -16.91
C LEU A 342 -16.95 2.38 -16.31
N VAL A 343 -15.74 2.98 -16.35
CA VAL A 343 -15.40 4.21 -15.61
C VAL A 343 -15.01 5.40 -16.46
N LYS A 344 -14.82 5.25 -17.79
CA LYS A 344 -14.36 6.33 -18.69
C LYS A 344 -15.25 7.57 -18.70
N GLY A 345 -16.51 7.42 -18.29
CA GLY A 345 -17.46 8.54 -18.19
C GLY A 345 -17.44 9.28 -16.85
N TRP A 346 -16.64 8.82 -15.89
CA TRP A 346 -16.56 9.49 -14.58
C TRP A 346 -15.75 10.78 -14.68
N THR A 347 -16.17 11.77 -13.90
CA THR A 347 -15.50 13.08 -13.79
C THR A 347 -14.56 13.09 -12.58
N SER A 348 -13.65 14.09 -12.50
CA SER A 348 -12.85 14.33 -11.29
C SER A 348 -13.70 14.52 -10.04
N ALA A 349 -14.89 15.14 -10.19
CA ALA A 349 -15.85 15.29 -9.09
C ALA A 349 -16.37 13.92 -8.62
N ASP A 350 -16.66 13.01 -9.54
CA ASP A 350 -17.07 11.63 -9.22
C ASP A 350 -15.95 10.88 -8.48
N HIS A 351 -14.71 10.95 -8.98
CA HIS A 351 -13.57 10.30 -8.33
C HIS A 351 -13.36 10.79 -6.89
N ASN A 352 -13.39 12.12 -6.68
CA ASN A 352 -13.20 12.72 -5.36
C ASN A 352 -14.37 12.42 -4.41
N ALA A 353 -15.61 12.44 -4.91
CA ALA A 353 -16.78 12.05 -4.13
C ALA A 353 -16.70 10.58 -3.69
N LEU A 354 -16.36 9.70 -4.62
CA LEU A 354 -16.21 8.27 -4.34
C LEU A 354 -15.10 7.99 -3.32
N ARG A 355 -13.96 8.68 -3.42
CA ARG A 355 -12.87 8.57 -2.44
C ARG A 355 -13.35 8.93 -1.02
N GLY A 356 -14.11 10.01 -0.87
CA GLY A 356 -14.69 10.40 0.42
C GLY A 356 -15.74 9.41 0.93
N MET A 357 -16.59 8.87 0.04
CA MET A 357 -17.57 7.85 0.39
C MET A 357 -16.90 6.53 0.81
N ALA A 358 -15.90 6.07 0.10
CA ALA A 358 -15.17 4.85 0.43
C ALA A 358 -14.64 4.86 1.87
N ALA A 359 -14.09 5.99 2.31
CA ALA A 359 -13.59 6.15 3.67
C ALA A 359 -14.68 6.12 4.74
N ARG A 360 -15.86 6.71 4.47
CA ARG A 360 -16.92 6.93 5.48
C ARG A 360 -18.02 5.88 5.45
N THR A 361 -18.50 5.56 4.24
CA THR A 361 -19.72 4.74 4.05
C THR A 361 -19.44 3.46 3.28
N GLY A 362 -18.21 3.24 2.83
CA GLY A 362 -17.81 2.04 2.11
C GLY A 362 -18.62 1.84 0.84
N LEU A 363 -19.35 0.74 0.79
CA LEU A 363 -20.21 0.38 -0.34
C LEU A 363 -21.61 0.98 -0.28
N LYS A 364 -21.98 1.66 0.82
CA LYS A 364 -23.24 2.36 0.98
C LYS A 364 -23.11 3.78 0.42
N GLY A 365 -23.89 4.08 -0.57
CA GLY A 365 -23.88 5.36 -1.28
C GLY A 365 -24.06 5.14 -2.76
N GLY A 366 -24.01 6.23 -3.54
CA GLY A 366 -24.17 6.19 -4.99
C GLY A 366 -23.27 7.18 -5.69
N ILE A 367 -22.84 6.82 -6.89
CA ILE A 367 -22.07 7.66 -7.80
C ILE A 367 -22.55 7.44 -9.22
N ALA A 368 -22.56 8.50 -10.04
CA ALA A 368 -23.00 8.44 -11.43
C ALA A 368 -24.38 7.77 -11.60
N GLY A 369 -25.31 8.03 -10.66
CA GLY A 369 -26.69 7.52 -10.68
C GLY A 369 -26.84 6.05 -10.27
N ARG A 370 -25.82 5.39 -9.72
CA ARG A 370 -25.82 3.98 -9.41
C ARG A 370 -25.22 3.70 -8.01
N PRO A 371 -25.71 2.68 -7.24
CA PRO A 371 -25.13 2.29 -5.97
C PRO A 371 -23.65 1.86 -6.09
N VAL A 372 -22.81 2.24 -5.11
CA VAL A 372 -21.38 1.88 -5.08
C VAL A 372 -21.18 0.37 -5.06
N LYS A 373 -22.00 -0.37 -4.33
CA LYS A 373 -21.93 -1.83 -4.27
C LYS A 373 -22.11 -2.49 -5.63
N ASP A 374 -22.95 -1.93 -6.51
CA ASP A 374 -23.21 -2.49 -7.84
C ASP A 374 -22.01 -2.25 -8.76
N TRP A 375 -21.32 -1.10 -8.63
CA TRP A 375 -20.03 -0.86 -9.26
C TRP A 375 -18.97 -1.86 -8.77
N ALA A 376 -18.92 -2.10 -7.47
CA ALA A 376 -17.97 -3.04 -6.87
C ALA A 376 -18.19 -4.47 -7.38
N LEU A 377 -19.45 -4.91 -7.51
CA LEU A 377 -19.80 -6.24 -8.04
C LEU A 377 -19.36 -6.39 -9.50
N ASP A 378 -19.57 -5.37 -10.34
CA ASP A 378 -19.08 -5.39 -11.72
C ASP A 378 -17.54 -5.47 -11.77
N VAL A 379 -16.85 -4.69 -10.95
CA VAL A 379 -15.38 -4.68 -10.88
C VAL A 379 -14.83 -6.05 -10.49
N VAL A 380 -15.39 -6.70 -9.46
CA VAL A 380 -14.96 -8.04 -9.04
C VAL A 380 -15.31 -9.09 -10.11
N THR A 381 -16.45 -8.92 -10.80
CA THR A 381 -16.85 -9.81 -11.92
C THR A 381 -15.88 -9.70 -13.09
N ILE A 382 -15.53 -8.49 -13.51
CA ILE A 382 -14.55 -8.26 -14.59
C ILE A 382 -13.18 -8.86 -14.19
N ALA A 383 -12.75 -8.66 -12.96
CA ALA A 383 -11.50 -9.23 -12.46
C ALA A 383 -11.50 -10.77 -12.48
N ARG A 384 -12.59 -11.40 -12.02
CA ARG A 384 -12.76 -12.86 -12.07
C ARG A 384 -12.66 -13.38 -13.50
N ASP A 385 -13.33 -12.74 -14.44
CA ASP A 385 -13.32 -13.15 -15.84
C ASP A 385 -11.93 -12.99 -16.48
N GLY A 386 -11.17 -11.97 -16.06
CA GLY A 386 -9.77 -11.80 -16.44
C GLY A 386 -8.87 -12.91 -15.90
N LEU A 387 -8.99 -13.25 -14.62
CA LEU A 387 -8.24 -14.36 -14.03
C LEU A 387 -8.56 -15.68 -14.72
N ARG A 388 -9.84 -15.93 -15.04
CA ARG A 388 -10.25 -17.11 -15.78
C ARG A 388 -9.61 -17.20 -17.16
N ARG A 389 -9.54 -16.08 -17.92
CA ARG A 389 -8.90 -16.02 -19.24
C ARG A 389 -7.37 -16.11 -19.15
N ARG A 390 -6.76 -15.56 -18.09
CA ARG A 390 -5.33 -15.77 -17.80
C ARG A 390 -5.00 -17.25 -17.59
N ASN A 391 -5.93 -18.04 -17.08
CA ASN A 391 -5.85 -19.50 -16.92
C ASN A 391 -4.55 -19.96 -16.24
N ARG A 392 -4.16 -19.29 -15.14
CA ARG A 392 -3.02 -19.70 -14.31
C ARG A 392 -3.50 -20.72 -13.31
N LEU A 393 -3.01 -21.95 -13.44
CA LEU A 393 -3.44 -23.09 -12.63
C LEU A 393 -2.41 -23.43 -11.56
N SER A 394 -2.88 -23.73 -10.35
CA SER A 394 -2.08 -24.36 -9.31
C SER A 394 -1.78 -25.83 -9.61
N GLY A 395 -0.91 -26.46 -8.83
CA GLY A 395 -0.64 -27.90 -8.90
C GLY A 395 -1.89 -28.80 -8.73
N GLY A 396 -2.97 -28.26 -8.14
CA GLY A 396 -4.29 -28.89 -8.02
C GLY A 396 -5.25 -28.59 -9.17
N MET A 397 -4.79 -28.02 -10.27
CA MET A 397 -5.60 -27.60 -11.44
C MET A 397 -6.72 -26.60 -11.12
N VAL A 398 -6.53 -25.79 -10.07
CA VAL A 398 -7.44 -24.72 -9.66
C VAL A 398 -6.90 -23.38 -10.18
N ASP A 399 -7.76 -22.57 -10.79
CA ASP A 399 -7.38 -21.22 -11.25
C ASP A 399 -7.38 -20.18 -10.13
N GLU A 400 -6.93 -18.96 -10.45
CA GLU A 400 -6.78 -17.88 -9.48
C GLU A 400 -8.11 -17.24 -9.02
N THR A 401 -9.26 -17.62 -9.60
CA THR A 401 -10.56 -16.97 -9.34
C THR A 401 -11.05 -17.15 -7.90
N GLY A 402 -10.64 -18.23 -7.25
CA GLY A 402 -11.01 -18.54 -5.86
C GLY A 402 -10.55 -17.47 -4.87
N TYR A 403 -9.48 -16.74 -5.16
CA TYR A 403 -8.98 -15.65 -4.28
C TYR A 403 -9.90 -14.42 -4.23
N LEU A 404 -10.87 -14.31 -5.14
CA LEU A 404 -11.86 -13.24 -5.15
C LEU A 404 -13.13 -13.56 -4.34
N GLY A 405 -13.27 -14.76 -3.76
CA GLY A 405 -14.50 -15.21 -3.09
C GLY A 405 -14.97 -14.24 -2.02
N GLU A 406 -14.09 -13.82 -1.10
CA GLU A 406 -14.45 -12.85 -0.04
C GLU A 406 -14.87 -11.48 -0.63
N LEU A 407 -14.29 -11.03 -1.74
CA LEU A 407 -14.68 -9.77 -2.37
C LEU A 407 -16.07 -9.85 -3.01
N PHE A 408 -16.46 -11.02 -3.55
CA PHE A 408 -17.83 -11.25 -3.99
C PHE A 408 -18.81 -11.17 -2.83
N ASP A 409 -18.54 -11.85 -1.71
CA ASP A 409 -19.40 -11.81 -0.52
C ASP A 409 -19.60 -10.37 -0.01
N ILE A 410 -18.52 -9.57 0.01
CA ILE A 410 -18.54 -8.16 0.39
C ILE A 410 -19.35 -7.33 -0.60
N ALA A 411 -19.12 -7.48 -1.91
CA ALA A 411 -19.81 -6.71 -2.95
C ALA A 411 -21.32 -7.06 -3.01
N GLU A 412 -21.68 -8.34 -2.90
CA GLU A 412 -23.09 -8.81 -2.93
C GLU A 412 -23.85 -8.38 -1.69
N SER A 413 -23.26 -8.52 -0.50
CA SER A 413 -23.90 -8.10 0.74
C SER A 413 -23.91 -6.58 0.91
N GLY A 414 -22.93 -5.89 0.38
CA GLY A 414 -22.67 -4.46 0.63
C GLY A 414 -22.16 -4.18 2.07
N ILE A 415 -21.71 -5.23 2.78
CA ILE A 415 -21.17 -5.15 4.15
C ILE A 415 -19.65 -5.26 4.09
N THR A 416 -18.97 -4.20 4.48
CA THR A 416 -17.50 -4.15 4.53
C THR A 416 -16.93 -4.90 5.74
N PRO A 417 -15.65 -5.30 5.72
CA PRO A 417 -14.98 -5.84 6.89
C PRO A 417 -15.08 -4.94 8.13
N ALA A 418 -14.99 -3.63 7.95
CA ALA A 418 -15.14 -2.65 9.04
C ALA A 418 -16.53 -2.69 9.69
N GLU A 419 -17.59 -2.84 8.89
CA GLU A 419 -18.96 -2.96 9.42
C GLU A 419 -19.13 -4.24 10.21
N ARG A 420 -18.56 -5.37 9.74
CA ARG A 420 -18.53 -6.62 10.50
C ARG A 420 -17.84 -6.44 11.86
N LEU A 421 -16.71 -5.73 11.89
CA LEU A 421 -16.02 -5.44 13.16
C LEU A 421 -16.84 -4.54 14.08
N LEU A 422 -17.55 -3.54 13.55
CA LEU A 422 -18.45 -2.67 14.32
C LEU A 422 -19.65 -3.47 14.89
N ASP A 423 -20.20 -4.40 14.13
CA ASP A 423 -21.28 -5.27 14.61
C ASP A 423 -20.79 -6.19 15.73
N LEU A 424 -19.59 -6.76 15.62
CA LEU A 424 -18.98 -7.54 16.71
C LEU A 424 -18.72 -6.67 17.95
N TYR A 425 -18.19 -5.46 17.76
CA TYR A 425 -17.92 -4.54 18.86
C TYR A 425 -19.18 -4.16 19.64
N ASN A 426 -20.25 -3.78 18.93
CA ASN A 426 -21.52 -3.39 19.56
C ASN A 426 -22.32 -4.58 20.10
N GLY A 427 -22.16 -5.76 19.51
CA GLY A 427 -22.89 -6.98 19.88
C GLY A 427 -22.07 -7.90 20.79
N LYS A 428 -21.38 -8.88 20.19
CA LYS A 428 -20.66 -9.96 20.89
C LYS A 428 -19.60 -9.45 21.87
N TRP A 429 -18.87 -8.38 21.52
CA TRP A 429 -17.79 -7.84 22.35
C TRP A 429 -18.28 -6.83 23.39
N GLN A 430 -19.50 -6.34 23.31
CA GLN A 430 -20.10 -5.41 24.30
C GLN A 430 -19.20 -4.17 24.55
N GLY A 431 -18.55 -3.65 23.53
CA GLY A 431 -17.65 -2.50 23.61
C GLY A 431 -16.22 -2.82 24.06
N ASP A 432 -15.88 -4.09 24.27
CA ASP A 432 -14.52 -4.49 24.64
C ASP A 432 -13.64 -4.66 23.39
N ILE A 433 -12.83 -3.63 23.08
CA ILE A 433 -11.92 -3.64 21.93
C ILE A 433 -10.80 -4.68 22.05
N THR A 434 -10.50 -5.18 23.25
CA THR A 434 -9.44 -6.18 23.44
C THR A 434 -9.78 -7.52 22.78
N ARG A 435 -11.08 -7.80 22.60
CA ARG A 435 -11.58 -8.98 21.87
C ARG A 435 -11.14 -9.01 20.41
N LEU A 436 -10.93 -7.83 19.79
CA LEU A 436 -10.39 -7.72 18.44
C LEU A 436 -9.05 -8.45 18.30
N TYR A 437 -8.16 -8.29 19.27
CA TYR A 437 -6.85 -8.94 19.27
C TYR A 437 -6.91 -10.44 19.50
N ALA A 438 -7.89 -10.91 20.24
CA ALA A 438 -8.09 -12.32 20.50
C ALA A 438 -8.75 -13.07 19.32
N GLU A 439 -9.55 -12.39 18.52
CA GLU A 439 -10.38 -13.03 17.48
C GLU A 439 -9.92 -12.73 16.04
N GLU A 440 -9.17 -11.66 15.80
CA GLU A 440 -8.77 -11.21 14.44
C GLU A 440 -7.23 -11.19 14.22
N ALA A 441 -6.42 -11.57 15.23
CA ALA A 441 -4.97 -11.73 15.04
C ALA A 441 -4.63 -12.92 14.13
N TYR A 442 -3.46 -12.86 13.47
CA TYR A 442 -2.96 -13.93 12.60
C TYR A 442 -2.67 -15.23 13.34
#